data_515a3977bc3b70a0ce1d3df8da820d30
#
_entry.id   515a3977bc3b70a0ce1d3df8da820d30
#
_cell.length_a   1.000
_cell.length_b   1.000
_cell.length_c   1.000
_cell.angle_alpha   90.00
_cell.angle_beta   90.00
_cell.angle_gamma   90.00
#
_symmetry.space_group_name_H-M   'P 1'
#
loop_
_entity.id
_entity.type
_entity.pdbx_description
1 polymer ?
#
loop_
_entity_poly.entity_id
_entity_poly.type
_entity_poly.pdbx_seq_one_letter_code
_entity_poly.pdbx_strand_id
1 'polypeptide(L)'
;MQKLIKKIREYLGLSQTDFAERLGVTFATVNRWENGRALPTKLAQTTLYEYCKVQSVPVYQMILDKIKTATEEISLEDGRTLLYHGSKSGIVGDITPKSREMCDFGRGFYMSTEPGQPLTLICDFEKSKFYIVSIDTRELSFVEIKADLDWAILVAYHRGRMEQIKGTSFYNKYSSIDTDKDLVIGSIANDRMFYVLDNFFTGSITDMALVNSLSALKLGKQYVATTEKACAAIRIEKEIPISMMERKFLQDESDANRQKGITLANDICKNYRREGKFFDEILDEAK
;
A
#
# COMPACT_ATOMS: atom_id res chain seq x y z
N MET A 1 -2.45 9.54 18.15
CA MET A 1 -1.91 10.90 18.32
C MET A 1 -1.17 11.05 19.66
N GLN A 2 -1.80 10.81 20.81
CA GLN A 2 -1.21 10.94 22.15
C GLN A 2 0.16 10.28 22.30
N LYS A 3 0.25 8.95 22.09
CA LYS A 3 1.51 8.20 22.17
C LYS A 3 2.57 8.69 21.18
N LEU A 4 2.14 9.18 19.99
CA LEU A 4 3.06 9.70 18.98
C LEU A 4 3.71 11.01 19.40
N ILE A 5 2.93 11.97 19.96
CA ILE A 5 3.46 13.25 20.44
C ILE A 5 4.53 13.02 21.52
N LYS A 6 4.23 12.12 22.47
CA LYS A 6 5.19 11.75 23.52
C LYS A 6 6.46 11.13 22.92
N LYS A 7 6.35 10.19 21.97
CA LYS A 7 7.51 9.59 21.29
C LYS A 7 8.36 10.63 20.54
N ILE A 8 7.72 11.59 19.85
CA ILE A 8 8.42 12.70 19.19
C ILE A 8 9.25 13.50 20.18
N ARG A 9 8.65 13.93 21.30
CA ARG A 9 9.34 14.69 22.34
C ARG A 9 10.51 13.91 22.95
N GLU A 10 10.29 12.63 23.26
CA GLU A 10 11.32 11.75 23.83
C GLU A 10 12.48 11.52 22.84
N TYR A 11 12.17 11.35 21.55
CA TYR A 11 13.20 11.25 20.49
C TYR A 11 14.09 12.49 20.42
N LEU A 12 13.49 13.67 20.64
CA LEU A 12 14.22 14.96 20.66
C LEU A 12 14.95 15.21 21.99
N GLY A 13 14.81 14.33 23.00
CA GLY A 13 15.43 14.51 24.32
C GLY A 13 14.88 15.70 25.11
N LEU A 14 13.66 16.18 24.79
CA LEU A 14 13.09 17.40 25.38
C LEU A 14 12.20 17.08 26.59
N SER A 15 12.24 17.97 27.61
CA SER A 15 11.19 18.00 28.62
C SER A 15 9.85 18.47 28.04
N GLN A 16 8.74 18.25 28.74
CA GLN A 16 7.44 18.79 28.33
C GLN A 16 7.45 20.33 28.27
N THR A 17 8.20 20.97 29.11
CA THR A 17 8.34 22.44 29.16
C THR A 17 9.09 22.94 27.92
N ASP A 18 10.28 22.39 27.64
CA ASP A 18 11.08 22.78 26.50
C ASP A 18 10.34 22.51 25.17
N PHE A 19 9.65 21.39 25.09
CA PHE A 19 8.85 21.04 23.91
C PHE A 19 7.69 22.01 23.71
N ALA A 20 7.01 22.42 24.79
CA ALA A 20 5.94 23.40 24.74
C ALA A 20 6.47 24.76 24.25
N GLU A 21 7.62 25.21 24.76
CA GLU A 21 8.29 26.44 24.33
C GLU A 21 8.61 26.42 22.83
N ARG A 22 9.21 25.30 22.35
CA ARG A 22 9.54 25.14 20.91
C ARG A 22 8.32 25.20 20.00
N LEU A 23 7.15 24.77 20.50
CA LEU A 23 5.90 24.76 19.74
C LEU A 23 5.06 26.02 19.95
N GLY A 24 5.48 26.97 20.79
CA GLY A 24 4.72 28.16 21.12
C GLY A 24 3.42 27.88 21.89
N VAL A 25 3.40 26.84 22.72
CA VAL A 25 2.24 26.45 23.54
C VAL A 25 2.63 26.37 25.03
N THR A 26 1.66 26.16 25.91
CA THR A 26 1.96 26.02 27.36
C THR A 26 2.32 24.56 27.70
N PHE A 27 3.10 24.37 28.79
CA PHE A 27 3.33 23.04 29.37
C PHE A 27 2.02 22.27 29.59
N ALA A 28 1.01 22.94 30.17
CA ALA A 28 -0.30 22.33 30.40
C ALA A 28 -0.97 21.81 29.12
N THR A 29 -0.71 22.46 27.99
CA THR A 29 -1.21 22.03 26.67
C THR A 29 -0.53 20.74 26.22
N VAL A 30 0.81 20.66 26.28
CA VAL A 30 1.57 19.44 25.93
C VAL A 30 1.19 18.30 26.88
N ASN A 31 1.11 18.56 28.17
CA ASN A 31 0.72 17.55 29.16
C ASN A 31 -0.69 16.97 28.86
N ARG A 32 -1.67 17.81 28.50
CA ARG A 32 -3.01 17.34 28.11
C ARG A 32 -2.98 16.48 26.83
N TRP A 33 -2.15 16.84 25.84
CA TRP A 33 -2.00 16.05 24.63
C TRP A 33 -1.40 14.67 24.91
N GLU A 34 -0.31 14.62 25.68
CA GLU A 34 0.39 13.37 26.01
C GLU A 34 -0.43 12.44 26.92
N ASN A 35 -1.33 12.99 27.73
CA ASN A 35 -2.23 12.21 28.57
C ASN A 35 -3.61 11.94 27.93
N GLY A 36 -3.83 12.32 26.67
CA GLY A 36 -5.07 12.06 25.93
C GLY A 36 -6.27 12.88 26.40
N ARG A 37 -6.06 13.92 27.22
CA ARG A 37 -7.10 14.81 27.73
C ARG A 37 -7.55 15.86 26.73
N ALA A 38 -6.75 16.08 25.67
CA ALA A 38 -7.08 16.95 24.55
C ALA A 38 -6.34 16.48 23.30
N LEU A 39 -6.87 16.80 22.13
CA LEU A 39 -6.17 16.64 20.85
C LEU A 39 -5.61 17.99 20.40
N PRO A 40 -4.45 18.03 19.72
CA PRO A 40 -3.94 19.24 19.09
C PRO A 40 -4.94 19.76 18.05
N THR A 41 -5.13 21.06 18.02
CA THR A 41 -5.91 21.74 16.94
C THR A 41 -5.24 21.53 15.58
N LYS A 42 -5.96 21.81 14.48
CA LYS A 42 -5.37 21.73 13.13
C LYS A 42 -4.09 22.57 13.01
N LEU A 43 -4.09 23.79 13.57
CA LEU A 43 -2.91 24.67 13.59
C LEU A 43 -1.75 24.03 14.36
N ALA A 44 -2.00 23.53 15.57
CA ALA A 44 -0.97 22.87 16.37
C ALA A 44 -0.40 21.61 15.69
N GLN A 45 -1.23 20.84 14.98
CA GLN A 45 -0.76 19.70 14.19
C GLN A 45 0.13 20.15 13.01
N THR A 46 -0.17 21.27 12.38
CA THR A 46 0.70 21.87 11.33
C THR A 46 2.02 22.31 11.93
N THR A 47 2.02 23.03 13.07
CA THR A 47 3.26 23.43 13.74
C THR A 47 4.12 22.21 14.15
N LEU A 48 3.49 21.16 14.70
CA LEU A 48 4.17 19.90 15.01
C LEU A 48 4.79 19.25 13.77
N TYR A 49 4.08 19.22 12.66
CA TYR A 49 4.59 18.68 11.40
C TYR A 49 5.82 19.45 10.94
N GLU A 50 5.72 20.78 10.82
CA GLU A 50 6.84 21.63 10.37
C GLU A 50 8.06 21.50 11.32
N TYR A 51 7.82 21.51 12.62
CA TYR A 51 8.88 21.33 13.60
C TYR A 51 9.59 19.98 13.45
N CYS A 52 8.84 18.89 13.30
CA CYS A 52 9.40 17.56 13.08
C CYS A 52 10.20 17.47 11.77
N LYS A 53 9.74 18.14 10.70
CA LYS A 53 10.46 18.20 9.41
C LYS A 53 11.81 18.88 9.58
N VAL A 54 11.85 20.06 10.22
CA VAL A 54 13.09 20.80 10.49
C VAL A 54 14.06 19.99 11.36
N GLN A 55 13.56 19.25 12.34
CA GLN A 55 14.37 18.42 13.23
C GLN A 55 14.67 17.01 12.68
N SER A 56 14.25 16.71 11.46
CA SER A 56 14.43 15.38 10.82
C SER A 56 13.93 14.21 11.69
N VAL A 57 12.81 14.40 12.40
CA VAL A 57 12.22 13.36 13.24
C VAL A 57 11.64 12.25 12.34
N PRO A 58 11.95 10.96 12.56
CA PRO A 58 11.50 9.86 11.71
C PRO A 58 10.04 9.48 12.00
N VAL A 59 9.11 10.44 11.80
CA VAL A 59 7.69 10.27 12.18
C VAL A 59 7.02 9.14 11.39
N TYR A 60 7.38 8.95 10.12
CA TYR A 60 6.86 7.81 9.35
C TYR A 60 7.18 6.47 10.01
N GLN A 61 8.43 6.26 10.45
CA GLN A 61 8.80 5.05 11.19
C GLN A 61 8.03 4.91 12.49
N MET A 62 7.81 6.01 13.22
CA MET A 62 7.00 6.01 14.44
C MET A 62 5.53 5.63 14.18
N ILE A 63 4.98 5.99 13.00
CA ILE A 63 3.65 5.55 12.57
C ILE A 63 3.64 4.04 12.32
N LEU A 64 4.63 3.50 11.61
CA LEU A 64 4.76 2.06 11.39
C LEU A 64 4.90 1.29 12.72
N ASP A 65 5.70 1.78 13.66
CA ASP A 65 5.87 1.18 15.00
C ASP A 65 4.55 1.20 15.78
N LYS A 66 3.76 2.28 15.67
CA LYS A 66 2.41 2.35 16.25
C LYS A 66 1.50 1.25 15.71
N ILE A 67 1.53 1.02 14.39
CA ILE A 67 0.75 -0.04 13.73
C ILE A 67 1.24 -1.42 14.20
N LYS A 68 2.56 -1.64 14.18
CA LYS A 68 3.19 -2.90 14.63
C LYS A 68 2.76 -3.24 16.06
N THR A 69 2.90 -2.30 16.99
CA THR A 69 2.46 -2.49 18.38
C THR A 69 0.97 -2.84 18.45
N ALA A 70 0.13 -2.15 17.67
CA ALA A 70 -1.31 -2.43 17.63
C ALA A 70 -1.64 -3.80 17.05
N THR A 71 -0.80 -4.32 16.14
CA THR A 71 -0.90 -5.66 15.55
C THR A 71 -0.50 -6.75 16.56
N GLU A 72 0.59 -6.53 17.32
CA GLU A 72 1.08 -7.45 18.33
C GLU A 72 0.10 -7.63 19.52
N GLU A 73 -0.78 -6.66 19.76
CA GLU A 73 -1.83 -6.74 20.77
C GLU A 73 -3.03 -7.64 20.36
N ILE A 74 -3.10 -8.08 19.08
CA ILE A 74 -4.22 -8.88 18.57
C ILE A 74 -3.94 -10.35 18.80
N SER A 75 -4.84 -11.00 19.54
CA SER A 75 -4.85 -12.48 19.66
C SER A 75 -5.61 -13.07 18.48
N LEU A 76 -4.90 -13.71 17.56
CA LEU A 76 -5.48 -14.26 16.35
C LEU A 76 -5.95 -15.70 16.58
N GLU A 77 -7.14 -16.03 16.07
CA GLU A 77 -7.62 -17.41 16.00
C GLU A 77 -6.79 -18.24 15.00
N ASP A 78 -6.62 -19.52 15.24
CA ASP A 78 -5.91 -20.44 14.33
C ASP A 78 -6.50 -20.42 12.92
N GLY A 79 -5.63 -20.44 11.92
CA GLY A 79 -6.00 -20.46 10.50
C GLY A 79 -6.32 -19.10 9.90
N ARG A 80 -6.27 -18.01 10.68
CA ARG A 80 -6.45 -16.65 10.16
C ARG A 80 -5.12 -15.97 9.87
N THR A 81 -5.09 -15.14 8.85
CA THR A 81 -3.93 -14.33 8.46
C THR A 81 -4.22 -12.85 8.73
N LEU A 82 -3.33 -12.17 9.46
CA LEU A 82 -3.39 -10.71 9.67
C LEU A 82 -2.91 -9.95 8.45
N LEU A 83 -3.67 -8.93 8.07
CA LEU A 83 -3.42 -8.08 6.91
C LEU A 83 -3.84 -6.64 7.22
N TYR A 84 -3.50 -5.73 6.31
CA TYR A 84 -3.77 -4.31 6.45
C TYR A 84 -4.64 -3.79 5.30
N HIS A 85 -5.59 -2.92 5.63
CA HIS A 85 -6.47 -2.27 4.65
C HIS A 85 -6.55 -0.78 4.88
N GLY A 86 -6.48 0.00 3.80
CA GLY A 86 -6.71 1.45 3.81
C GLY A 86 -8.00 1.80 3.09
N SER A 87 -8.93 2.44 3.80
CA SER A 87 -10.17 2.94 3.21
C SER A 87 -10.20 4.46 3.13
N LYS A 88 -10.56 5.02 1.98
CA LYS A 88 -10.62 6.47 1.74
C LYS A 88 -11.74 7.16 2.54
N SER A 89 -12.80 6.43 2.86
CA SER A 89 -14.00 6.97 3.54
C SER A 89 -14.44 6.17 4.77
N GLY A 90 -13.70 5.11 5.12
CA GLY A 90 -14.08 4.12 6.11
C GLY A 90 -14.90 2.97 5.50
N ILE A 91 -15.03 1.88 6.25
CA ILE A 91 -15.90 0.74 5.92
C ILE A 91 -17.22 0.96 6.60
N VAL A 92 -18.31 0.89 5.84
CA VAL A 92 -19.69 1.02 6.35
C VAL A 92 -20.50 -0.18 5.87
N GLY A 93 -21.09 -0.93 6.79
CA GLY A 93 -21.78 -2.19 6.50
C GLY A 93 -20.84 -3.33 6.20
N ASP A 94 -21.30 -4.29 5.40
CA ASP A 94 -20.55 -5.49 5.06
C ASP A 94 -19.36 -5.20 4.14
N ILE A 95 -18.29 -5.97 4.32
CA ILE A 95 -17.15 -5.96 3.42
C ILE A 95 -17.57 -6.61 2.10
N THR A 96 -17.30 -5.93 0.99
CA THR A 96 -17.70 -6.38 -0.35
C THR A 96 -16.59 -6.10 -1.37
N PRO A 97 -16.52 -6.82 -2.52
CA PRO A 97 -15.50 -6.65 -3.53
C PRO A 97 -15.74 -5.39 -4.40
N LYS A 98 -15.69 -4.19 -3.80
CA LYS A 98 -16.10 -2.92 -4.42
C LYS A 98 -14.94 -1.98 -4.83
N SER A 99 -13.74 -2.48 -5.10
CA SER A 99 -12.70 -1.62 -5.66
C SER A 99 -13.03 -1.15 -7.09
N ARG A 100 -12.20 -0.24 -7.64
CA ARG A 100 -12.25 0.10 -9.06
C ARG A 100 -11.92 -1.14 -9.90
N GLU A 101 -12.40 -1.19 -11.14
CA GLU A 101 -12.10 -2.29 -12.06
C GLU A 101 -10.61 -2.38 -12.41
N MET A 102 -9.98 -1.23 -12.70
CA MET A 102 -8.58 -1.15 -13.13
C MET A 102 -7.60 -1.15 -11.94
N CYS A 103 -7.70 -2.16 -11.06
CA CYS A 103 -6.71 -2.47 -10.03
C CYS A 103 -5.85 -3.66 -10.48
N ASP A 104 -4.79 -4.00 -9.73
CA ASP A 104 -3.80 -5.04 -10.12
C ASP A 104 -4.41 -6.41 -10.44
N PHE A 105 -5.47 -6.77 -9.74
CA PHE A 105 -6.22 -8.01 -9.92
C PHE A 105 -7.74 -7.74 -10.03
N GLY A 106 -8.08 -6.66 -10.74
CA GLY A 106 -9.47 -6.29 -11.00
C GLY A 106 -10.26 -5.84 -9.77
N ARG A 107 -11.56 -6.10 -9.76
CA ARG A 107 -12.44 -5.76 -8.63
C ARG A 107 -12.22 -6.69 -7.45
N GLY A 108 -12.14 -6.13 -6.24
CA GLY A 108 -12.00 -6.91 -5.03
C GLY A 108 -11.90 -6.04 -3.78
N PHE A 109 -11.77 -6.67 -2.63
CA PHE A 109 -11.37 -6.04 -1.39
C PHE A 109 -9.88 -6.29 -1.17
N TYR A 110 -9.09 -5.24 -1.23
CA TYR A 110 -7.63 -5.28 -1.23
C TYR A 110 -7.06 -5.19 0.18
N MET A 111 -6.20 -6.12 0.53
CA MET A 111 -5.48 -6.19 1.80
C MET A 111 -3.98 -6.38 1.53
N SER A 112 -3.12 -5.85 2.38
CA SER A 112 -1.66 -5.92 2.22
C SER A 112 -1.01 -6.65 3.39
N THR A 113 0.09 -7.36 3.12
CA THR A 113 0.94 -7.93 4.18
C THR A 113 1.76 -6.86 4.92
N GLU A 114 1.96 -5.69 4.28
CA GLU A 114 2.73 -4.59 4.83
C GLU A 114 1.84 -3.34 5.02
N PRO A 115 1.97 -2.61 6.13
CA PRO A 115 1.12 -1.46 6.42
C PRO A 115 1.44 -0.21 5.58
N GLY A 116 2.66 -0.10 5.05
CA GLY A 116 3.15 1.11 4.38
C GLY A 116 2.34 1.49 3.15
N GLN A 117 2.08 0.53 2.27
CA GLN A 117 1.35 0.78 1.03
C GLN A 117 -0.11 1.23 1.28
N PRO A 118 -0.96 0.53 2.05
CA PRO A 118 -2.31 1.01 2.30
C PRO A 118 -2.37 2.33 3.08
N LEU A 119 -1.38 2.64 3.94
CA LEU A 119 -1.26 3.94 4.60
C LEU A 119 -1.04 5.08 3.60
N THR A 120 -0.09 4.90 2.66
CA THR A 120 0.22 5.92 1.64
C THR A 120 -0.89 6.09 0.62
N LEU A 121 -1.69 5.05 0.32
CA LEU A 121 -2.85 5.14 -0.58
C LEU A 121 -3.99 6.01 -0.04
N ILE A 122 -4.10 6.17 1.27
CA ILE A 122 -5.20 6.88 1.90
C ILE A 122 -4.83 8.25 2.45
N CYS A 123 -3.56 8.66 2.36
CA CYS A 123 -3.03 9.87 2.99
C CYS A 123 -3.67 11.18 2.48
N ASP A 124 -4.17 11.20 1.25
CA ASP A 124 -4.80 12.38 0.65
C ASP A 124 -6.27 12.57 1.06
N PHE A 125 -6.87 11.61 1.76
CA PHE A 125 -8.30 11.63 2.08
C PHE A 125 -8.54 11.97 3.56
N GLU A 126 -9.26 13.06 3.81
CA GLU A 126 -9.51 13.56 5.18
C GLU A 126 -10.30 12.55 6.04
N LYS A 127 -11.23 11.81 5.43
CA LYS A 127 -12.08 10.82 6.10
C LYS A 127 -11.50 9.41 6.06
N SER A 128 -10.24 9.28 5.66
CA SER A 128 -9.60 7.98 5.53
C SER A 128 -9.43 7.29 6.88
N LYS A 129 -9.51 5.96 6.84
CA LYS A 129 -9.33 5.09 7.98
C LYS A 129 -8.42 3.93 7.61
N PHE A 130 -7.59 3.52 8.55
CA PHE A 130 -6.70 2.39 8.42
C PHE A 130 -7.20 1.24 9.30
N TYR A 131 -7.16 0.02 8.78
CA TYR A 131 -7.67 -1.16 9.45
C TYR A 131 -6.60 -2.24 9.52
N ILE A 132 -6.52 -2.91 10.67
CA ILE A 132 -5.94 -4.23 10.79
C ILE A 132 -7.11 -5.19 10.62
N VAL A 133 -6.99 -6.10 9.67
CA VAL A 133 -8.01 -7.09 9.33
C VAL A 133 -7.43 -8.50 9.42
N SER A 134 -8.26 -9.50 9.54
CA SER A 134 -7.85 -10.90 9.39
C SER A 134 -8.74 -11.61 8.39
N ILE A 135 -8.19 -12.58 7.69
CA ILE A 135 -8.93 -13.44 6.77
C ILE A 135 -8.73 -14.91 7.12
N ASP A 136 -9.80 -15.70 7.06
CA ASP A 136 -9.75 -17.15 7.11
C ASP A 136 -9.77 -17.71 5.69
N THR A 137 -8.71 -18.40 5.29
CA THR A 137 -8.58 -18.90 3.92
C THR A 137 -8.89 -20.37 3.74
N ARG A 138 -9.22 -21.10 4.81
CA ARG A 138 -9.38 -22.59 4.81
C ARG A 138 -10.43 -23.09 3.83
N GLU A 139 -11.51 -22.35 3.62
CA GLU A 139 -12.61 -22.74 2.73
C GLU A 139 -12.65 -21.94 1.43
N LEU A 140 -11.60 -21.15 1.14
CA LEU A 140 -11.52 -20.29 -0.04
C LEU A 140 -10.71 -20.97 -1.15
N SER A 141 -11.22 -20.89 -2.38
CA SER A 141 -10.40 -21.17 -3.55
C SER A 141 -9.47 -19.97 -3.80
N PHE A 142 -8.16 -20.21 -3.91
CA PHE A 142 -7.22 -19.11 -4.16
C PHE A 142 -6.18 -19.46 -5.21
N VAL A 143 -5.59 -18.43 -5.78
CA VAL A 143 -4.39 -18.52 -6.62
C VAL A 143 -3.33 -17.58 -6.06
N GLU A 144 -2.10 -18.08 -5.95
CA GLU A 144 -0.93 -17.25 -5.62
C GLU A 144 -0.06 -17.07 -6.85
N ILE A 145 0.09 -15.80 -7.28
CA ILE A 145 0.84 -15.42 -8.47
C ILE A 145 2.24 -14.97 -8.03
N LYS A 146 3.27 -15.63 -8.55
CA LYS A 146 4.67 -15.26 -8.31
C LYS A 146 4.98 -13.95 -9.04
N ALA A 147 5.93 -13.17 -8.52
CA ALA A 147 6.38 -11.93 -9.15
C ALA A 147 7.29 -12.22 -10.35
N ASP A 148 6.71 -12.72 -11.43
CA ASP A 148 7.35 -13.07 -12.71
C ASP A 148 6.62 -12.39 -13.87
N LEU A 149 6.89 -12.83 -15.10
CA LEU A 149 6.25 -12.28 -16.30
C LEU A 149 4.73 -12.49 -16.28
N ASP A 150 4.25 -13.66 -15.87
CA ASP A 150 2.80 -13.94 -15.82
C ASP A 150 2.09 -12.97 -14.85
N TRP A 151 2.71 -12.66 -13.71
CA TRP A 151 2.20 -11.62 -12.80
C TRP A 151 2.15 -10.24 -13.46
N ALA A 152 3.23 -9.82 -14.12
CA ALA A 152 3.30 -8.51 -14.75
C ALA A 152 2.26 -8.35 -15.87
N ILE A 153 2.05 -9.40 -16.66
CA ILE A 153 1.05 -9.43 -17.74
C ILE A 153 -0.37 -9.47 -17.16
N LEU A 154 -0.61 -10.24 -16.08
CA LEU A 154 -1.92 -10.27 -15.42
C LEU A 154 -2.30 -8.89 -14.84
N VAL A 155 -1.33 -8.18 -14.22
CA VAL A 155 -1.52 -6.79 -13.79
C VAL A 155 -1.85 -5.89 -14.98
N ALA A 156 -1.15 -6.05 -16.11
CA ALA A 156 -1.42 -5.29 -17.32
C ALA A 156 -2.82 -5.58 -17.89
N TYR A 157 -3.27 -6.84 -17.88
CA TYR A 157 -4.60 -7.24 -18.27
C TYR A 157 -5.68 -6.53 -17.46
N HIS A 158 -5.63 -6.63 -16.13
CA HIS A 158 -6.61 -6.00 -15.24
C HIS A 158 -6.59 -4.47 -15.30
N ARG A 159 -5.43 -3.88 -15.58
CA ARG A 159 -5.28 -2.42 -15.76
C ARG A 159 -5.66 -1.95 -17.18
N GLY A 160 -6.19 -2.82 -18.04
CA GLY A 160 -6.65 -2.49 -19.39
C GLY A 160 -5.52 -2.09 -20.35
N ARG A 161 -4.30 -2.63 -20.16
CA ARG A 161 -3.13 -2.32 -21.01
C ARG A 161 -2.91 -3.31 -22.15
N MET A 162 -3.80 -4.27 -22.33
CA MET A 162 -3.70 -5.31 -23.35
C MET A 162 -4.78 -5.22 -24.44
N GLU A 163 -5.54 -4.13 -24.54
CA GLU A 163 -6.65 -3.99 -25.49
C GLU A 163 -6.22 -4.14 -26.95
N GLN A 164 -4.98 -3.71 -27.31
CA GLN A 164 -4.44 -3.82 -28.66
C GLN A 164 -4.22 -5.26 -29.15
N ILE A 165 -4.14 -6.23 -28.22
CA ILE A 165 -3.97 -7.67 -28.54
C ILE A 165 -5.18 -8.50 -28.14
N LYS A 166 -6.33 -7.86 -27.88
CA LYS A 166 -7.57 -8.51 -27.52
C LYS A 166 -7.99 -9.55 -28.56
N GLY A 167 -8.41 -10.72 -28.10
CA GLY A 167 -8.82 -11.84 -28.97
C GLY A 167 -7.67 -12.75 -29.40
N THR A 168 -6.42 -12.46 -29.10
CA THR A 168 -5.31 -13.39 -29.30
C THR A 168 -5.32 -14.51 -28.23
N SER A 169 -4.65 -15.65 -28.52
CA SER A 169 -4.43 -16.73 -27.55
C SER A 169 -3.71 -16.23 -26.30
N PHE A 170 -2.75 -15.34 -26.49
CA PHE A 170 -2.00 -14.69 -25.40
C PHE A 170 -2.92 -13.88 -24.48
N TYR A 171 -3.79 -13.03 -25.02
CA TYR A 171 -4.77 -12.28 -24.22
C TYR A 171 -5.71 -13.21 -23.44
N ASN A 172 -6.24 -14.25 -24.12
CA ASN A 172 -7.20 -15.18 -23.52
C ASN A 172 -6.60 -15.99 -22.38
N LYS A 173 -5.29 -16.32 -22.41
CA LYS A 173 -4.58 -16.96 -21.29
C LYS A 173 -4.75 -16.14 -20.00
N TYR A 174 -4.51 -14.83 -20.05
CA TYR A 174 -4.53 -13.97 -18.86
C TYR A 174 -5.95 -13.58 -18.40
N SER A 175 -6.93 -13.64 -19.30
CA SER A 175 -8.33 -13.42 -18.93
C SER A 175 -8.94 -14.55 -18.08
N SER A 176 -8.25 -15.68 -17.93
CA SER A 176 -8.75 -16.87 -17.23
C SER A 176 -7.92 -17.32 -16.00
N ILE A 177 -6.76 -16.72 -15.76
CA ILE A 177 -5.82 -17.18 -14.70
C ILE A 177 -6.46 -17.11 -13.29
N ASP A 178 -7.19 -16.05 -13.00
CA ASP A 178 -7.80 -15.78 -11.71
C ASP A 178 -9.34 -15.87 -11.73
N THR A 179 -9.91 -16.32 -12.85
CA THR A 179 -11.34 -16.56 -12.97
C THR A 179 -11.78 -17.63 -11.96
N ASP A 180 -12.95 -17.41 -11.34
CA ASP A 180 -13.57 -18.33 -10.37
C ASP A 180 -12.75 -18.57 -9.09
N LYS A 181 -11.80 -17.69 -8.77
CA LYS A 181 -11.09 -17.72 -7.50
C LYS A 181 -11.75 -16.78 -6.49
N ASP A 182 -11.89 -17.26 -5.26
CA ASP A 182 -12.37 -16.44 -4.14
C ASP A 182 -11.32 -15.40 -3.71
N LEU A 183 -10.03 -15.75 -3.86
CA LEU A 183 -8.91 -14.94 -3.39
C LEU A 183 -7.74 -14.99 -4.38
N VAL A 184 -7.22 -13.83 -4.74
CA VAL A 184 -5.98 -13.70 -5.51
C VAL A 184 -4.89 -13.12 -4.62
N ILE A 185 -3.73 -13.80 -4.58
CA ILE A 185 -2.58 -13.39 -3.79
C ILE A 185 -1.42 -13.10 -4.75
N GLY A 186 -0.80 -11.95 -4.63
CA GLY A 186 0.34 -11.61 -5.49
C GLY A 186 1.12 -10.41 -4.97
N SER A 187 2.24 -10.13 -5.61
CA SER A 187 3.04 -8.95 -5.28
C SER A 187 2.28 -7.66 -5.60
N ILE A 188 2.54 -6.61 -4.83
CA ILE A 188 1.98 -5.28 -5.10
C ILE A 188 2.83 -4.64 -6.19
N ALA A 189 2.19 -4.26 -7.30
CA ALA A 189 2.86 -3.54 -8.37
C ALA A 189 3.01 -2.05 -8.00
N ASN A 190 4.11 -1.44 -8.43
CA ASN A 190 4.30 0.00 -8.27
C ASN A 190 3.32 0.76 -9.18
N ASP A 191 2.41 1.54 -8.59
CA ASP A 191 1.31 2.24 -9.28
C ASP A 191 1.72 3.20 -10.40
N ARG A 192 2.95 3.70 -10.39
CA ARG A 192 3.41 4.69 -11.37
C ARG A 192 4.19 4.12 -12.54
N MET A 193 4.18 2.81 -12.67
CA MET A 193 4.93 2.10 -13.70
C MET A 193 4.09 1.82 -14.96
N PHE A 194 2.99 2.55 -15.20
CA PHE A 194 2.20 2.41 -16.43
C PHE A 194 3.07 2.58 -17.67
N TYR A 195 4.02 3.53 -17.66
CA TYR A 195 4.93 3.72 -18.76
C TYR A 195 5.86 2.52 -19.01
N VAL A 196 6.19 1.76 -17.96
CA VAL A 196 6.99 0.53 -18.08
C VAL A 196 6.17 -0.55 -18.78
N LEU A 197 4.89 -0.71 -18.44
CA LEU A 197 3.98 -1.60 -19.14
C LEU A 197 3.81 -1.18 -20.61
N ASP A 198 3.57 0.11 -20.85
CA ASP A 198 3.42 0.63 -22.22
C ASP A 198 4.71 0.42 -23.04
N ASN A 199 5.89 0.68 -22.45
CA ASN A 199 7.18 0.44 -23.11
C ASN A 199 7.43 -1.04 -23.41
N PHE A 200 6.95 -1.96 -22.59
CA PHE A 200 7.04 -3.39 -22.87
C PHE A 200 6.17 -3.78 -24.07
N PHE A 201 4.90 -3.38 -24.08
CA PHE A 201 3.98 -3.69 -25.18
C PHE A 201 4.34 -3.02 -26.51
N THR A 202 5.12 -1.93 -26.48
CA THR A 202 5.69 -1.28 -27.69
C THR A 202 7.05 -1.85 -28.09
N GLY A 203 7.53 -2.91 -27.44
CA GLY A 203 8.83 -3.52 -27.72
C GLY A 203 10.04 -2.66 -27.36
N SER A 204 9.88 -1.67 -26.48
CA SER A 204 10.96 -0.76 -26.07
C SER A 204 11.81 -1.30 -24.92
N ILE A 205 11.28 -2.23 -24.13
CA ILE A 205 11.98 -2.92 -23.03
C ILE A 205 11.67 -4.41 -23.05
N THR A 206 12.53 -5.20 -22.41
CA THR A 206 12.38 -6.65 -22.28
C THR A 206 11.48 -7.04 -21.11
N ASP A 207 11.05 -8.29 -21.05
CA ASP A 207 10.33 -8.92 -19.94
C ASP A 207 11.11 -8.84 -18.63
N MET A 208 12.44 -9.04 -18.68
CA MET A 208 13.31 -8.90 -17.51
C MET A 208 13.30 -7.46 -16.96
N ALA A 209 13.37 -6.46 -17.83
CA ALA A 209 13.26 -5.06 -17.43
C ALA A 209 11.87 -4.75 -16.85
N LEU A 210 10.80 -5.28 -17.45
CA LEU A 210 9.41 -5.13 -16.96
C LEU A 210 9.26 -5.67 -15.53
N VAL A 211 9.55 -6.96 -15.33
CA VAL A 211 9.33 -7.65 -14.04
C VAL A 211 10.15 -7.02 -12.91
N ASN A 212 11.45 -6.77 -13.17
CA ASN A 212 12.32 -6.17 -12.17
C ASN A 212 11.91 -4.72 -11.83
N SER A 213 11.41 -3.96 -12.81
CA SER A 213 10.91 -2.61 -12.58
C SER A 213 9.64 -2.61 -11.72
N LEU A 214 8.65 -3.45 -12.03
CA LEU A 214 7.38 -3.53 -11.29
C LEU A 214 7.57 -3.99 -9.84
N SER A 215 8.56 -4.85 -9.57
CA SER A 215 8.86 -5.39 -8.24
C SER A 215 9.94 -4.60 -7.47
N ALA A 216 10.47 -3.52 -8.04
CA ALA A 216 11.65 -2.80 -7.52
C ALA A 216 11.50 -2.27 -6.08
N LEU A 217 10.31 -1.82 -5.69
CA LEU A 217 10.05 -1.25 -4.36
C LEU A 217 9.81 -2.28 -3.26
N LYS A 218 9.62 -3.56 -3.59
CA LYS A 218 9.32 -4.64 -2.63
C LYS A 218 8.21 -4.28 -1.65
N LEU A 219 7.05 -3.85 -2.16
CA LEU A 219 5.92 -3.33 -1.39
C LEU A 219 5.16 -4.41 -0.59
N GLY A 220 5.60 -5.67 -0.62
CA GLY A 220 4.94 -6.80 0.00
C GLY A 220 3.96 -7.51 -0.95
N LYS A 221 3.10 -8.36 -0.36
CA LYS A 221 2.03 -9.05 -1.07
C LYS A 221 0.69 -8.39 -0.80
N GLN A 222 -0.21 -8.51 -1.75
CA GLN A 222 -1.61 -8.18 -1.60
C GLN A 222 -2.47 -9.44 -1.67
N TYR A 223 -3.52 -9.44 -0.87
CA TYR A 223 -4.60 -10.42 -0.84
C TYR A 223 -5.85 -9.73 -1.32
N VAL A 224 -6.45 -10.21 -2.38
CA VAL A 224 -7.60 -9.57 -3.03
C VAL A 224 -8.79 -10.54 -2.95
N ALA A 225 -9.75 -10.24 -2.09
CA ALA A 225 -11.00 -10.98 -2.01
C ALA A 225 -11.91 -10.54 -3.16
N THR A 226 -12.15 -11.45 -4.10
CA THR A 226 -12.86 -11.20 -5.37
C THR A 226 -14.32 -11.57 -5.30
N THR A 227 -14.74 -12.38 -4.31
CA THR A 227 -16.11 -12.85 -4.12
C THR A 227 -16.70 -12.38 -2.79
N GLU A 228 -18.02 -12.37 -2.69
CA GLU A 228 -18.74 -12.12 -1.42
C GLU A 228 -18.37 -13.17 -0.36
N LYS A 229 -18.13 -14.43 -0.77
CA LYS A 229 -17.67 -15.52 0.11
C LYS A 229 -16.34 -15.18 0.76
N ALA A 230 -15.36 -14.72 -0.03
CA ALA A 230 -14.06 -14.31 0.51
C ALA A 230 -14.17 -13.06 1.40
N CYS A 231 -15.02 -12.10 1.02
CA CYS A 231 -15.29 -10.91 1.84
C CYS A 231 -15.93 -11.26 3.18
N ALA A 232 -16.85 -12.22 3.24
CA ALA A 232 -17.46 -12.71 4.48
C ALA A 232 -16.47 -13.42 5.43
N ALA A 233 -15.36 -13.95 4.90
CA ALA A 233 -14.28 -14.55 5.69
C ALA A 233 -13.35 -13.52 6.35
N ILE A 234 -13.51 -12.22 6.04
CA ILE A 234 -12.70 -11.13 6.58
C ILE A 234 -13.34 -10.59 7.87
N ARG A 235 -12.49 -10.31 8.88
CA ARG A 235 -12.89 -9.60 10.10
C ARG A 235 -12.06 -8.34 10.26
N ILE A 236 -12.70 -7.27 10.76
CA ILE A 236 -12.00 -6.06 11.20
C ILE A 236 -11.54 -6.29 12.63
N GLU A 237 -10.24 -6.44 12.84
CA GLU A 237 -9.65 -6.64 14.16
C GLU A 237 -9.48 -5.31 14.89
N LYS A 238 -9.06 -4.27 14.18
CA LYS A 238 -8.82 -2.95 14.76
C LYS A 238 -8.93 -1.84 13.71
N GLU A 239 -9.64 -0.77 14.04
CA GLU A 239 -9.61 0.50 13.31
C GLU A 239 -8.57 1.42 13.94
N ILE A 240 -7.67 2.00 13.15
CA ILE A 240 -6.64 2.92 13.60
C ILE A 240 -6.87 4.28 12.97
N PRO A 241 -7.21 5.29 13.78
CA PRO A 241 -7.39 6.64 13.28
C PRO A 241 -6.04 7.24 12.86
N ILE A 242 -6.04 7.92 11.71
CA ILE A 242 -4.90 8.66 11.16
C ILE A 242 -5.18 10.15 11.30
N SER A 243 -4.37 10.84 12.06
CA SER A 243 -4.47 12.28 12.29
C SER A 243 -4.03 13.09 11.07
N MET A 244 -4.38 14.37 11.03
CA MET A 244 -3.97 15.28 9.96
C MET A 244 -2.43 15.38 9.85
N MET A 245 -1.71 15.45 10.99
CA MET A 245 -0.25 15.46 11.02
C MET A 245 0.32 14.15 10.45
N GLU A 246 -0.20 12.99 10.87
CA GLU A 246 0.24 11.70 10.35
C GLU A 246 0.02 11.61 8.84
N ARG A 247 -1.13 12.07 8.31
CA ARG A 247 -1.40 12.11 6.87
C ARG A 247 -0.36 12.92 6.09
N LYS A 248 0.09 14.08 6.62
CA LYS A 248 1.14 14.88 5.96
C LYS A 248 2.45 14.12 5.84
N PHE A 249 2.88 13.40 6.88
CA PHE A 249 4.09 12.56 6.80
C PHE A 249 3.91 11.37 5.85
N LEU A 250 2.71 10.80 5.78
CA LEU A 250 2.40 9.75 4.81
C LEU A 250 2.38 10.28 3.36
N GLN A 251 1.97 11.53 3.14
CA GLN A 251 2.06 12.21 1.83
C GLN A 251 3.52 12.40 1.42
N ASP A 252 4.38 12.92 2.32
CA ASP A 252 5.82 13.04 2.08
C ASP A 252 6.44 11.69 1.70
N GLU A 253 6.10 10.62 2.42
CA GLU A 253 6.59 9.27 2.14
C GLU A 253 6.05 8.74 0.80
N SER A 254 4.77 8.98 0.50
CA SER A 254 4.18 8.63 -0.81
C SER A 254 4.92 9.30 -1.96
N ASP A 255 5.26 10.58 -1.82
CA ASP A 255 6.00 11.33 -2.84
C ASP A 255 7.46 10.85 -2.95
N ALA A 256 8.12 10.58 -1.82
CA ALA A 256 9.48 10.02 -1.80
C ALA A 256 9.54 8.63 -2.46
N ASN A 257 8.62 7.73 -2.12
CA ASN A 257 8.50 6.41 -2.73
C ASN A 257 8.22 6.47 -4.23
N ARG A 258 7.44 7.45 -4.65
CA ARG A 258 7.12 7.73 -6.05
C ARG A 258 8.37 8.12 -6.84
N GLN A 259 9.18 9.04 -6.32
CA GLN A 259 10.43 9.45 -6.96
C GLN A 259 11.46 8.30 -6.98
N LYS A 260 11.60 7.62 -5.86
CA LYS A 260 12.47 6.43 -5.76
C LYS A 260 12.07 5.35 -6.76
N GLY A 261 10.76 5.06 -6.90
CA GLY A 261 10.25 4.08 -7.85
C GLY A 261 10.62 4.43 -9.30
N ILE A 262 10.43 5.69 -9.71
CA ILE A 262 10.77 6.16 -11.06
C ILE A 262 12.28 6.01 -11.32
N THR A 263 13.13 6.43 -10.39
CA THR A 263 14.58 6.34 -10.52
C THR A 263 15.02 4.88 -10.66
N LEU A 264 14.54 4.01 -9.76
CA LEU A 264 14.86 2.57 -9.80
C LEU A 264 14.43 1.93 -11.11
N ALA A 265 13.24 2.25 -11.61
CA ALA A 265 12.75 1.70 -12.87
C ALA A 265 13.61 2.12 -14.06
N ASN A 266 14.00 3.39 -14.14
CA ASN A 266 14.87 3.89 -15.20
C ASN A 266 16.23 3.20 -15.18
N ASP A 267 16.82 2.98 -14.00
CA ASP A 267 18.09 2.30 -13.86
C ASP A 267 17.97 0.80 -14.21
N ILE A 268 16.89 0.14 -13.80
CA ILE A 268 16.60 -1.24 -14.17
C ILE A 268 16.42 -1.40 -15.68
N CYS A 269 15.63 -0.53 -16.32
CA CYS A 269 15.46 -0.59 -17.77
C CYS A 269 16.79 -0.43 -18.53
N LYS A 270 17.73 0.38 -18.02
CA LYS A 270 19.08 0.50 -18.61
C LYS A 270 19.90 -0.78 -18.40
N ASN A 271 19.88 -1.34 -17.19
CA ASN A 271 20.68 -2.51 -16.82
C ASN A 271 20.24 -3.76 -17.57
N TYR A 272 18.94 -3.97 -17.72
CA TYR A 272 18.35 -5.13 -18.40
C TYR A 272 18.08 -4.91 -19.90
N ARG A 273 18.64 -3.87 -20.51
CA ARG A 273 18.36 -3.51 -21.93
C ARG A 273 18.68 -4.63 -22.93
N ARG A 274 19.57 -5.56 -22.58
CA ARG A 274 20.01 -6.66 -23.44
C ARG A 274 19.72 -8.05 -22.84
N GLU A 275 18.94 -8.11 -21.78
CA GLU A 275 18.59 -9.34 -21.09
C GLU A 275 17.09 -9.60 -21.23
N GLY A 276 16.70 -10.87 -21.45
CA GLY A 276 15.32 -11.27 -21.65
C GLY A 276 14.82 -11.12 -23.08
N LYS A 277 13.51 -11.16 -23.27
CA LYS A 277 12.81 -11.13 -24.56
C LYS A 277 11.96 -9.87 -24.70
N PHE A 278 11.89 -9.35 -25.92
CA PHE A 278 10.95 -8.32 -26.27
C PHE A 278 9.54 -8.90 -26.48
N PHE A 279 8.51 -8.06 -26.40
CA PHE A 279 7.12 -8.50 -26.47
C PHE A 279 6.78 -9.24 -27.76
N ASP A 280 7.28 -8.78 -28.92
CA ASP A 280 7.04 -9.44 -30.21
C ASP A 280 7.63 -10.86 -30.25
N GLU A 281 8.81 -11.09 -29.64
CA GLU A 281 9.43 -12.42 -29.54
C GLU A 281 8.57 -13.38 -28.71
N ILE A 282 7.98 -12.86 -27.61
CA ILE A 282 7.09 -13.64 -26.75
C ILE A 282 5.76 -13.97 -27.46
N LEU A 283 5.22 -13.04 -28.24
CA LEU A 283 4.01 -13.27 -29.01
C LEU A 283 4.23 -14.32 -30.11
N ASP A 284 5.39 -14.32 -30.75
CA ASP A 284 5.70 -15.28 -31.80
C ASP A 284 5.88 -16.70 -31.27
N GLU A 285 6.40 -16.85 -30.05
CA GLU A 285 6.48 -18.15 -29.35
C GLU A 285 5.10 -18.67 -28.86
N ALA A 286 4.14 -17.79 -28.69
CA ALA A 286 2.79 -18.13 -28.21
C ALA A 286 1.79 -18.48 -29.34
N LYS A 287 2.23 -18.38 -30.61
CA LYS A 287 1.46 -18.80 -31.81
C LYS A 287 1.61 -20.28 -32.05
#